data_8d967163d86686a1cae134335c7c243f
#
_entry.id   8d967163d86686a1cae134335c7c243f
#
_cell.length_a   1.000
_cell.length_b   1.000
_cell.length_c   1.000
_cell.angle_alpha   90.00
_cell.angle_beta   90.00
_cell.angle_gamma   90.00
#
_symmetry.space_group_name_H-M   'P 1'
#
loop_
_entity.id
_entity.type
_entity.pdbx_description
1 polymer ?
#
loop_
_entity_poly.entity_id
_entity_poly.type
_entity_poly.pdbx_seq_one_letter_code
_entity_poly.pdbx_strand_id
1 'polypeptide(L)'
;MSVPAASPRVDSDAVRSVDAVDAALKSRHSVRAFLPTPVPRATIEAILEAASRAPSGTNIQPWRVYVATGATRDALAAALTAAYDDPARDEKYVAEYDYYPREWVSPYVDRRRKVGWDLYGLLNIGRAEKARMHAQHARNFRFFDAPVALFFTLDRVMTSGAWLDCGMFLQGVMTAARARGLDTCPQAAFVPFHRIVAEHLDIPANEQLVCGMSLGHADPDAIENRLVTERASVAEFTRFFA
;
A
#
# COMPACT_ATOMS: atom_id res chain seq x y z
N MET A 1 -36.10 46.53 10.77
CA MET A 1 -35.09 45.93 11.69
C MET A 1 -34.77 44.53 11.14
N SER A 2 -33.63 44.40 10.51
CA SER A 2 -33.17 43.12 9.94
C SER A 2 -32.52 42.27 11.03
N VAL A 3 -33.05 41.10 11.31
CA VAL A 3 -32.48 40.17 12.28
C VAL A 3 -31.19 39.56 11.63
N PRO A 4 -30.03 39.68 12.26
CA PRO A 4 -28.84 39.07 11.70
C PRO A 4 -28.98 37.52 11.69
N ALA A 5 -28.72 36.90 10.55
CA ALA A 5 -28.69 35.46 10.42
C ALA A 5 -27.65 34.87 11.39
N ALA A 6 -28.08 33.98 12.27
CA ALA A 6 -27.20 33.29 13.20
C ALA A 6 -26.19 32.48 12.39
N SER A 7 -24.89 32.69 12.62
CA SER A 7 -23.84 31.83 12.07
C SER A 7 -24.10 30.38 12.47
N PRO A 8 -23.96 29.41 11.57
CA PRO A 8 -24.16 27.99 11.91
C PRO A 8 -23.18 27.61 13.03
N ARG A 9 -23.71 27.11 14.14
CA ARG A 9 -22.88 26.52 15.20
C ARG A 9 -22.21 25.29 14.62
N VAL A 10 -20.88 25.32 14.51
CA VAL A 10 -20.12 24.16 14.12
C VAL A 10 -20.21 23.16 15.28
N ASP A 11 -20.75 21.98 15.02
CA ASP A 11 -20.85 20.90 15.99
C ASP A 11 -19.43 20.47 16.39
N SER A 12 -19.11 20.50 17.69
CA SER A 12 -17.79 20.14 18.21
C SER A 12 -17.39 18.70 17.91
N ASP A 13 -18.37 17.79 17.80
CA ASP A 13 -18.13 16.39 17.50
C ASP A 13 -17.85 16.21 16.00
N ALA A 14 -18.50 17.00 15.14
CA ALA A 14 -18.19 17.06 13.72
C ALA A 14 -16.77 17.58 13.46
N VAL A 15 -16.33 18.63 14.17
CA VAL A 15 -14.95 19.15 14.06
C VAL A 15 -13.91 18.11 14.47
N ARG A 16 -14.10 17.43 15.60
CA ARG A 16 -13.20 16.35 16.05
C ARG A 16 -13.15 15.19 15.06
N SER A 17 -14.28 14.85 14.43
CA SER A 17 -14.36 13.83 13.39
C SER A 17 -13.54 14.20 12.14
N VAL A 18 -13.66 15.45 11.68
CA VAL A 18 -12.87 15.97 10.54
C VAL A 18 -11.38 15.90 10.84
N ASP A 19 -10.96 16.40 12.01
CA ASP A 19 -9.56 16.39 12.41
C ASP A 19 -8.97 14.99 12.48
N ALA A 20 -9.71 14.00 13.00
CA ALA A 20 -9.28 12.62 13.11
C ALA A 20 -9.11 11.97 11.73
N VAL A 21 -10.05 12.18 10.82
CA VAL A 21 -9.99 11.64 9.45
C VAL A 21 -8.83 12.28 8.68
N ASP A 22 -8.71 13.60 8.75
CA ASP A 22 -7.62 14.35 8.11
C ASP A 22 -6.25 13.92 8.64
N ALA A 23 -6.12 13.76 9.96
CA ALA A 23 -4.88 13.29 10.58
C ALA A 23 -4.48 11.91 10.07
N ALA A 24 -5.42 10.95 9.97
CA ALA A 24 -5.14 9.62 9.45
C ALA A 24 -4.72 9.66 7.97
N LEU A 25 -5.43 10.41 7.13
CA LEU A 25 -5.13 10.55 5.72
C LEU A 25 -3.79 11.25 5.45
N LYS A 26 -3.51 12.35 6.15
CA LYS A 26 -2.33 13.20 5.93
C LYS A 26 -1.06 12.59 6.54
N SER A 27 -1.17 11.87 7.67
CA SER A 27 -0.01 11.23 8.32
C SER A 27 0.37 9.88 7.72
N ARG A 28 -0.54 9.24 6.95
CA ARG A 28 -0.25 7.96 6.30
C ARG A 28 0.84 8.13 5.24
N HIS A 29 1.85 7.30 5.30
CA HIS A 29 2.89 7.17 4.27
C HIS A 29 3.27 5.69 4.08
N SER A 30 4.06 5.38 3.06
CA SER A 30 4.59 4.02 2.84
C SER A 30 5.79 3.79 3.75
N VAL A 31 5.60 3.03 4.81
CA VAL A 31 6.64 2.65 5.79
C VAL A 31 7.48 1.51 5.21
N ARG A 32 8.81 1.62 5.32
CA ARG A 32 9.76 0.66 4.73
C ARG A 32 10.71 0.03 5.73
N ALA A 33 10.39 0.15 7.01
CA ALA A 33 11.01 -0.59 8.12
C ALA A 33 9.99 -0.69 9.24
N PHE A 34 9.76 -1.90 9.72
CA PHE A 34 8.78 -2.18 10.76
C PHE A 34 9.45 -2.84 11.97
N LEU A 35 8.89 -2.57 13.14
CA LEU A 35 9.22 -3.29 14.36
C LEU A 35 8.64 -4.73 14.31
N PRO A 36 9.29 -5.70 14.96
CA PRO A 36 8.80 -7.07 15.02
C PRO A 36 7.58 -7.26 15.95
N THR A 37 7.06 -6.17 16.50
CA THR A 37 5.93 -6.18 17.44
C THR A 37 4.71 -6.83 16.80
N PRO A 38 4.17 -7.92 17.36
CA PRO A 38 3.02 -8.59 16.79
C PRO A 38 1.78 -7.70 16.73
N VAL A 39 0.99 -7.88 15.68
CA VAL A 39 -0.32 -7.24 15.55
C VAL A 39 -1.39 -8.30 15.85
N PRO A 40 -2.25 -8.08 16.86
CA PRO A 40 -3.30 -9.02 17.21
C PRO A 40 -4.27 -9.25 16.04
N ARG A 41 -4.72 -10.49 15.86
CA ARG A 41 -5.69 -10.86 14.82
C ARG A 41 -6.95 -10.00 14.90
N ALA A 42 -7.48 -9.76 16.07
CA ALA A 42 -8.66 -8.91 16.28
C ALA A 42 -8.47 -7.49 15.77
N THR A 43 -7.24 -6.93 15.86
CA THR A 43 -6.91 -5.62 15.30
C THR A 43 -6.93 -5.64 13.77
N ILE A 44 -6.40 -6.71 13.17
CA ILE A 44 -6.42 -6.88 11.70
C ILE A 44 -7.88 -7.01 11.22
N GLU A 45 -8.68 -7.82 11.89
CA GLU A 45 -10.11 -8.00 11.60
C GLU A 45 -10.86 -6.67 11.69
N ALA A 46 -10.65 -5.88 12.74
CA ALA A 46 -11.27 -4.56 12.90
C ALA A 46 -10.85 -3.55 11.82
N ILE A 47 -9.60 -3.64 11.31
CA ILE A 47 -9.13 -2.85 10.18
C ILE A 47 -9.88 -3.25 8.90
N LEU A 48 -9.97 -4.55 8.62
CA LEU A 48 -10.63 -5.07 7.43
C LEU A 48 -12.13 -4.81 7.45
N GLU A 49 -12.77 -4.93 8.61
CA GLU A 49 -14.19 -4.58 8.81
C GLU A 49 -14.45 -3.11 8.49
N ALA A 50 -13.65 -2.20 9.05
CA ALA A 50 -13.76 -0.78 8.73
C ALA A 50 -13.55 -0.50 7.24
N ALA A 51 -12.54 -1.12 6.63
CA ALA A 51 -12.22 -0.98 5.21
C ALA A 51 -13.32 -1.54 4.30
N SER A 52 -14.03 -2.59 4.73
CA SER A 52 -15.12 -3.21 3.95
C SER A 52 -16.30 -2.27 3.68
N ARG A 53 -16.32 -1.11 4.35
CA ARG A 53 -17.29 -0.03 4.06
C ARG A 53 -16.95 0.75 2.78
N ALA A 54 -15.85 0.41 2.10
CA ALA A 54 -15.54 0.97 0.79
C ALA A 54 -16.71 0.75 -0.19
N PRO A 55 -17.07 1.75 -1.01
CA PRO A 55 -18.08 1.57 -2.03
C PRO A 55 -17.58 0.63 -3.13
N SER A 56 -18.50 -0.04 -3.81
CA SER A 56 -18.22 -0.80 -5.02
C SER A 56 -19.41 -0.74 -5.99
N GLY A 57 -19.16 -0.91 -7.28
CA GLY A 57 -20.21 -0.91 -8.29
C GLY A 57 -21.31 -1.93 -7.93
N THR A 58 -22.56 -1.48 -7.81
CA THR A 58 -23.71 -2.31 -7.38
C THR A 58 -23.47 -3.14 -6.11
N ASN A 59 -22.54 -2.69 -5.27
CA ASN A 59 -22.15 -3.35 -4.01
C ASN A 59 -21.58 -4.77 -4.19
N ILE A 60 -20.83 -4.99 -5.29
CA ILE A 60 -20.28 -6.32 -5.62
C ILE A 60 -19.15 -6.77 -4.69
N GLN A 61 -18.45 -5.83 -4.01
CA GLN A 61 -17.40 -6.11 -3.01
C GLN A 61 -16.38 -7.12 -3.53
N PRO A 62 -15.63 -6.78 -4.60
CA PRO A 62 -14.90 -7.77 -5.39
C PRO A 62 -13.60 -8.24 -4.73
N TRP A 63 -13.13 -7.56 -3.69
CA TRP A 63 -11.86 -7.82 -3.02
C TRP A 63 -11.86 -9.13 -2.24
N ARG A 64 -10.71 -9.82 -2.28
CA ARG A 64 -10.35 -10.92 -1.39
C ARG A 64 -9.06 -10.56 -0.68
N VAL A 65 -8.88 -11.03 0.55
CA VAL A 65 -7.71 -10.71 1.38
C VAL A 65 -7.14 -11.98 1.99
N TYR A 66 -5.84 -12.16 1.80
CA TYR A 66 -5.06 -13.23 2.40
C TYR A 66 -4.09 -12.62 3.39
N VAL A 67 -4.07 -13.13 4.62
CA VAL A 67 -3.28 -12.59 5.72
C VAL A 67 -2.23 -13.63 6.12
N ALA A 68 -0.96 -13.31 5.93
CA ALA A 68 0.15 -14.14 6.38
C ALA A 68 0.84 -13.53 7.60
N THR A 69 1.05 -14.35 8.62
CA THR A 69 1.79 -14.00 9.86
C THR A 69 2.65 -15.17 10.29
N GLY A 70 3.61 -14.95 11.20
CA GLY A 70 4.44 -16.00 11.77
C GLY A 70 5.12 -16.87 10.73
N ALA A 71 5.11 -18.18 10.92
CA ALA A 71 5.83 -19.14 10.08
C ALA A 71 5.40 -19.09 8.60
N THR A 72 4.11 -18.87 8.31
CA THR A 72 3.61 -18.74 6.92
C THR A 72 4.21 -17.51 6.25
N ARG A 73 4.21 -16.36 6.93
CA ARG A 73 4.84 -15.13 6.43
C ARG A 73 6.34 -15.32 6.20
N ASP A 74 7.04 -16.01 7.12
CA ASP A 74 8.48 -16.22 7.03
C ASP A 74 8.86 -17.17 5.89
N ALA A 75 8.11 -18.26 5.69
CA ALA A 75 8.29 -19.17 4.58
C ALA A 75 8.08 -18.46 3.23
N LEU A 76 7.01 -17.65 3.13
CA LEU A 76 6.72 -16.87 1.93
C LEU A 76 7.82 -15.83 1.67
N ALA A 77 8.32 -15.14 2.69
CA ALA A 77 9.42 -14.19 2.57
C ALA A 77 10.70 -14.86 2.05
N ALA A 78 11.02 -16.05 2.54
CA ALA A 78 12.17 -16.83 2.08
C ALA A 78 12.03 -17.22 0.60
N ALA A 79 10.87 -17.73 0.19
CA ALA A 79 10.60 -18.13 -1.20
C ALA A 79 10.65 -16.93 -2.16
N LEU A 80 10.03 -15.81 -1.78
CA LEU A 80 10.03 -14.58 -2.59
C LEU A 80 11.43 -13.96 -2.71
N THR A 81 12.21 -13.97 -1.63
CA THR A 81 13.59 -13.47 -1.65
C THR A 81 14.46 -14.33 -2.55
N ALA A 82 14.37 -15.65 -2.44
CA ALA A 82 15.11 -16.57 -3.31
C ALA A 82 14.75 -16.38 -4.79
N ALA A 83 13.47 -16.17 -5.10
CA ALA A 83 13.01 -15.90 -6.45
C ALA A 83 13.51 -14.55 -6.98
N TYR A 84 13.57 -13.52 -6.14
CA TYR A 84 14.10 -12.21 -6.50
C TYR A 84 15.60 -12.23 -6.77
N ASP A 85 16.34 -13.05 -6.03
CA ASP A 85 17.80 -13.22 -6.18
C ASP A 85 18.18 -14.18 -7.33
N ASP A 86 17.21 -14.88 -7.92
CA ASP A 86 17.46 -15.77 -9.07
C ASP A 86 17.92 -14.93 -10.29
N PRO A 87 19.10 -15.21 -10.87
CA PRO A 87 19.56 -14.51 -12.07
C PRO A 87 18.62 -14.63 -13.28
N ALA A 88 17.83 -15.71 -13.36
CA ALA A 88 16.87 -15.96 -14.42
C ALA A 88 15.45 -15.47 -14.06
N ARG A 89 15.29 -14.64 -13.01
CA ARG A 89 13.98 -14.22 -12.51
C ARG A 89 13.10 -13.55 -13.58
N ASP A 90 13.68 -12.70 -14.42
CA ASP A 90 12.92 -11.93 -15.41
C ASP A 90 12.34 -12.81 -16.52
N GLU A 91 12.90 -14.02 -16.72
CA GLU A 91 12.39 -15.04 -17.63
C GLU A 91 11.35 -15.95 -16.96
N LYS A 92 11.54 -16.26 -15.67
CA LYS A 92 10.71 -17.19 -14.91
C LYS A 92 9.45 -16.58 -14.35
N TYR A 93 9.53 -15.32 -13.94
CA TYR A 93 8.46 -14.65 -13.19
C TYR A 93 7.92 -13.45 -13.97
N VAL A 94 6.76 -13.63 -14.56
CA VAL A 94 6.11 -12.65 -15.42
C VAL A 94 4.83 -12.15 -14.74
N ALA A 95 4.66 -10.83 -14.70
CA ALA A 95 3.46 -10.20 -14.17
C ALA A 95 2.22 -10.52 -15.03
N GLU A 96 1.07 -10.67 -14.39
CA GLU A 96 -0.20 -10.92 -15.08
C GLU A 96 -0.83 -9.64 -15.63
N TYR A 97 -0.35 -8.49 -15.24
CA TYR A 97 -0.80 -7.18 -15.72
C TYR A 97 0.31 -6.13 -15.64
N ASP A 98 0.21 -5.11 -16.46
CA ASP A 98 1.15 -3.98 -16.46
C ASP A 98 0.75 -2.99 -15.34
N TYR A 99 1.49 -2.98 -14.22
CA TYR A 99 1.28 -1.99 -13.15
C TYR A 99 1.74 -0.59 -13.57
N TYR A 100 2.81 -0.50 -14.35
CA TYR A 100 3.38 0.74 -14.84
C TYR A 100 3.15 0.92 -16.34
N PRO A 101 3.10 2.17 -16.84
CA PRO A 101 3.05 2.40 -18.27
C PRO A 101 4.34 1.89 -18.94
N ARG A 102 4.21 1.36 -20.16
CA ARG A 102 5.36 0.91 -20.96
C ARG A 102 6.25 2.09 -21.36
N GLU A 103 5.64 3.23 -21.64
CA GLU A 103 6.33 4.48 -21.95
C GLU A 103 6.05 5.52 -20.86
N TRP A 104 7.12 6.09 -20.34
CA TRP A 104 7.04 7.07 -19.28
C TRP A 104 7.13 8.48 -19.83
N VAL A 105 6.17 9.33 -19.48
CA VAL A 105 6.13 10.77 -19.83
C VAL A 105 6.13 11.64 -18.57
N SER A 106 6.56 12.91 -18.70
CA SER A 106 6.41 13.91 -17.64
C SER A 106 4.90 14.22 -17.43
N PRO A 107 4.47 14.51 -16.20
CA PRO A 107 5.25 14.64 -14.96
C PRO A 107 5.48 13.31 -14.21
N TYR A 108 4.97 12.17 -14.72
CA TYR A 108 4.98 10.89 -13.99
C TYR A 108 6.40 10.32 -13.84
N VAL A 109 7.21 10.40 -14.90
CA VAL A 109 8.61 9.95 -14.86
C VAL A 109 9.44 10.79 -13.88
N ASP A 110 9.16 12.08 -13.78
CA ASP A 110 9.90 12.99 -12.90
C ASP A 110 9.57 12.70 -11.43
N ARG A 111 8.29 12.51 -11.11
CA ARG A 111 7.83 12.11 -9.78
C ARG A 111 8.40 10.74 -9.37
N ARG A 112 8.41 9.77 -10.30
CA ARG A 112 9.01 8.44 -10.07
C ARG A 112 10.52 8.55 -9.79
N ARG A 113 11.24 9.34 -10.56
CA ARG A 113 12.67 9.55 -10.37
C ARG A 113 12.95 10.25 -9.05
N LYS A 114 12.18 11.30 -8.73
CA LYS A 114 12.34 12.04 -7.49
C LYS A 114 12.19 11.15 -6.27
N VAL A 115 11.10 10.40 -6.14
CA VAL A 115 10.89 9.54 -4.98
C VAL A 115 11.97 8.47 -4.83
N GLY A 116 12.48 7.95 -5.94
CA GLY A 116 13.60 6.99 -5.92
C GLY A 116 14.89 7.62 -5.41
N TRP A 117 15.23 8.82 -5.91
CA TRP A 117 16.43 9.53 -5.47
C TRP A 117 16.35 10.03 -4.04
N ASP A 118 15.19 10.51 -3.60
CA ASP A 118 14.97 10.94 -2.23
C ASP A 118 15.18 9.77 -1.25
N LEU A 119 14.63 8.58 -1.57
CA LEU A 119 14.82 7.38 -0.76
C LEU A 119 16.28 6.94 -0.71
N TYR A 120 16.94 6.82 -1.86
CA TYR A 120 18.34 6.40 -1.90
C TYR A 120 19.28 7.45 -1.31
N GLY A 121 18.93 8.72 -1.40
CA GLY A 121 19.64 9.80 -0.72
C GLY A 121 19.61 9.67 0.79
N LEU A 122 18.43 9.40 1.38
CA LEU A 122 18.29 9.14 2.82
C LEU A 122 19.14 7.93 3.26
N LEU A 123 19.18 6.87 2.45
CA LEU A 123 19.95 5.65 2.72
C LEU A 123 21.43 5.79 2.40
N ASN A 124 21.87 6.94 1.91
CA ASN A 124 23.23 7.16 1.42
C ASN A 124 23.68 6.07 0.42
N ILE A 125 22.81 5.78 -0.57
CA ILE A 125 23.07 4.80 -1.64
C ILE A 125 23.25 5.56 -2.96
N GLY A 126 24.49 5.54 -3.45
CA GLY A 126 24.86 6.19 -4.73
C GLY A 126 24.41 5.41 -5.96
N ARG A 127 24.35 6.09 -7.12
CA ARG A 127 23.93 5.50 -8.41
C ARG A 127 24.76 4.32 -8.88
N ALA A 128 26.04 4.26 -8.49
CA ALA A 128 26.97 3.19 -8.86
C ALA A 128 26.82 1.96 -7.97
N GLU A 129 26.20 2.08 -6.80
CA GLU A 129 26.13 1.04 -5.77
C GLU A 129 24.98 0.04 -6.04
N LYS A 130 25.03 -0.65 -7.18
CA LYS A 130 23.95 -1.55 -7.64
C LYS A 130 23.61 -2.66 -6.65
N ALA A 131 24.61 -3.22 -5.97
CA ALA A 131 24.40 -4.26 -4.96
C ALA A 131 23.60 -3.73 -3.75
N ARG A 132 23.89 -2.52 -3.28
CA ARG A 132 23.11 -1.88 -2.21
C ARG A 132 21.69 -1.52 -2.64
N MET A 133 21.53 -1.05 -3.89
CA MET A 133 20.20 -0.80 -4.46
C MET A 133 19.38 -2.09 -4.55
N HIS A 134 20.01 -3.21 -4.99
CA HIS A 134 19.39 -4.53 -5.04
C HIS A 134 18.98 -4.99 -3.64
N ALA A 135 19.87 -4.92 -2.66
CA ALA A 135 19.59 -5.30 -1.28
C ALA A 135 18.45 -4.48 -0.66
N GLN A 136 18.39 -3.17 -0.93
CA GLN A 136 17.29 -2.32 -0.48
C GLN A 136 15.97 -2.69 -1.15
N HIS A 137 15.98 -3.00 -2.44
CA HIS A 137 14.77 -3.43 -3.15
C HIS A 137 14.32 -4.84 -2.67
N ALA A 138 15.24 -5.73 -2.36
CA ALA A 138 14.98 -7.07 -1.81
C ALA A 138 14.18 -7.03 -0.50
N ARG A 139 14.25 -5.94 0.26
CA ARG A 139 13.44 -5.76 1.48
C ARG A 139 11.93 -5.80 1.24
N ASN A 140 11.47 -5.48 0.02
CA ASN A 140 10.06 -5.69 -0.35
C ASN A 140 9.62 -7.13 -0.09
N PHE A 141 10.46 -8.10 -0.42
CA PHE A 141 10.15 -9.53 -0.36
C PHE A 141 10.24 -10.12 1.06
N ARG A 142 10.78 -9.35 2.00
CA ARG A 142 10.70 -9.61 3.44
C ARG A 142 9.66 -8.72 4.13
N PHE A 143 8.79 -8.09 3.35
CA PHE A 143 7.72 -7.22 3.85
C PHE A 143 8.24 -6.04 4.68
N PHE A 144 9.47 -5.56 4.40
CA PHE A 144 10.15 -4.54 5.20
C PHE A 144 10.24 -4.88 6.70
N ASP A 145 10.31 -6.17 7.01
CA ASP A 145 10.34 -6.78 8.35
C ASP A 145 9.02 -6.67 9.14
N ALA A 146 7.91 -6.24 8.51
CA ALA A 146 6.59 -6.18 9.12
C ALA A 146 6.11 -7.58 9.59
N PRO A 147 5.44 -7.68 10.75
CA PRO A 147 4.92 -8.95 11.29
C PRO A 147 3.73 -9.50 10.50
N VAL A 148 3.07 -8.66 9.69
CA VAL A 148 1.89 -9.03 8.90
C VAL A 148 2.11 -8.68 7.44
N ALA A 149 1.85 -9.64 6.56
CA ALA A 149 1.75 -9.45 5.13
C ALA A 149 0.30 -9.70 4.68
N LEU A 150 -0.27 -8.73 4.00
CA LEU A 150 -1.59 -8.82 3.38
C LEU A 150 -1.40 -8.99 1.88
N PHE A 151 -2.23 -9.83 1.25
CA PHE A 151 -2.31 -9.94 -0.19
C PHE A 151 -3.76 -9.76 -0.63
N PHE A 152 -3.94 -9.02 -1.71
CA PHE A 152 -5.26 -8.66 -2.23
C PHE A 152 -5.42 -9.25 -3.62
N THR A 153 -6.55 -9.91 -3.83
CA THR A 153 -6.89 -10.53 -5.11
C THR A 153 -8.26 -10.11 -5.59
N LEU A 154 -8.49 -10.32 -6.86
CA LEU A 154 -9.79 -10.18 -7.52
C LEU A 154 -10.08 -11.47 -8.30
N ASP A 155 -11.35 -11.85 -8.39
CA ASP A 155 -11.75 -12.90 -9.34
C ASP A 155 -11.43 -12.47 -10.77
N ARG A 156 -10.91 -13.40 -11.58
CA ARG A 156 -10.48 -13.14 -12.98
C ARG A 156 -11.62 -12.75 -13.92
N VAL A 157 -12.87 -12.99 -13.52
CA VAL A 157 -14.03 -12.51 -14.29
C VAL A 157 -14.23 -10.99 -14.16
N MET A 158 -13.59 -10.37 -13.15
CA MET A 158 -13.71 -8.94 -12.89
C MET A 158 -12.90 -8.11 -13.88
N THR A 159 -13.44 -6.94 -14.20
CA THR A 159 -12.84 -5.98 -15.13
C THR A 159 -12.32 -4.74 -14.41
N SER A 160 -11.90 -3.72 -15.16
CA SER A 160 -11.28 -2.48 -14.65
C SER A 160 -12.09 -1.78 -13.56
N GLY A 161 -13.44 -1.88 -13.56
CA GLY A 161 -14.28 -1.33 -12.50
C GLY A 161 -13.97 -1.91 -11.12
N ALA A 162 -13.78 -3.23 -11.04
CA ALA A 162 -13.44 -3.89 -9.78
C ALA A 162 -12.03 -3.50 -9.26
N TRP A 163 -11.11 -3.14 -10.15
CA TRP A 163 -9.80 -2.61 -9.76
C TRP A 163 -9.92 -1.25 -9.09
N LEU A 164 -10.83 -0.39 -9.58
CA LEU A 164 -11.17 0.87 -8.94
C LEU A 164 -11.76 0.64 -7.54
N ASP A 165 -12.71 -0.26 -7.42
CA ASP A 165 -13.34 -0.66 -6.16
C ASP A 165 -12.30 -1.20 -5.16
N CYS A 166 -11.42 -2.07 -5.63
CA CYS A 166 -10.32 -2.60 -4.83
C CYS A 166 -9.36 -1.49 -4.35
N GLY A 167 -9.05 -0.52 -5.19
CA GLY A 167 -8.24 0.64 -4.80
C GLY A 167 -8.86 1.45 -3.67
N MET A 168 -10.18 1.65 -3.67
CA MET A 168 -10.91 2.31 -2.57
C MET A 168 -10.84 1.49 -1.28
N PHE A 169 -11.00 0.16 -1.38
CA PHE A 169 -10.83 -0.74 -0.25
C PHE A 169 -9.41 -0.70 0.33
N LEU A 170 -8.38 -0.76 -0.52
CA LEU A 170 -6.97 -0.67 -0.11
C LEU A 170 -6.68 0.64 0.63
N GLN A 171 -7.20 1.77 0.15
CA GLN A 171 -7.08 3.04 0.86
C GLN A 171 -7.80 3.00 2.21
N GLY A 172 -8.96 2.35 2.29
CA GLY A 172 -9.69 2.10 3.53
C GLY A 172 -8.83 1.34 4.55
N VAL A 173 -8.19 0.24 4.12
CA VAL A 173 -7.26 -0.55 4.97
C VAL A 173 -6.14 0.31 5.52
N MET A 174 -5.46 1.07 4.67
CA MET A 174 -4.34 1.93 5.08
C MET A 174 -4.76 3.02 6.07
N THR A 175 -5.92 3.64 5.84
CA THR A 175 -6.46 4.70 6.71
C THR A 175 -6.90 4.13 8.06
N ALA A 176 -7.60 2.98 8.04
CA ALA A 176 -8.05 2.31 9.26
C ALA A 176 -6.88 1.79 10.11
N ALA A 177 -5.81 1.31 9.48
CA ALA A 177 -4.57 0.95 10.15
C ALA A 177 -3.93 2.16 10.82
N ARG A 178 -3.79 3.27 10.08
CA ARG A 178 -3.20 4.51 10.61
C ARG A 178 -3.97 5.10 11.78
N ALA A 179 -5.30 5.06 11.73
CA ALA A 179 -6.15 5.49 12.83
C ALA A 179 -5.99 4.64 14.12
N ARG A 180 -5.39 3.45 14.01
CA ARG A 180 -5.09 2.54 15.12
C ARG A 180 -3.62 2.55 15.53
N GLY A 181 -2.83 3.54 15.06
CA GLY A 181 -1.40 3.64 15.36
C GLY A 181 -0.53 2.60 14.64
N LEU A 182 -1.07 1.96 13.61
CA LEU A 182 -0.35 1.05 12.74
C LEU A 182 0.00 1.72 11.42
N ASP A 183 1.01 1.20 10.76
CA ASP A 183 1.50 1.69 9.49
C ASP A 183 1.47 0.60 8.43
N THR A 184 1.51 1.04 7.16
CA THR A 184 1.41 0.15 6.02
C THR A 184 2.38 0.53 4.91
N CYS A 185 2.69 -0.45 4.05
CA CYS A 185 3.32 -0.22 2.77
C CYS A 185 2.64 -1.07 1.69
N PRO A 186 1.84 -0.50 0.78
CA PRO A 186 1.31 -1.22 -0.36
C PRO A 186 2.44 -1.51 -1.36
N GLN A 187 2.47 -2.74 -1.92
CA GLN A 187 3.59 -3.25 -2.69
C GLN A 187 3.13 -3.99 -3.94
N ALA A 188 3.39 -3.41 -5.11
CA ALA A 188 3.21 -4.09 -6.39
C ALA A 188 4.42 -5.00 -6.75
N ALA A 189 5.47 -5.02 -5.94
CA ALA A 189 6.67 -5.82 -6.16
C ALA A 189 6.39 -7.32 -6.25
N PHE A 190 5.29 -7.79 -5.68
CA PHE A 190 4.90 -9.19 -5.68
C PHE A 190 4.21 -9.65 -6.98
N VAL A 191 3.77 -8.73 -7.83
CA VAL A 191 2.97 -9.05 -9.03
C VAL A 191 3.67 -10.04 -9.98
N PRO A 192 4.97 -9.93 -10.27
CA PRO A 192 5.66 -10.95 -11.05
C PRO A 192 5.74 -12.31 -10.36
N PHE A 193 5.74 -12.34 -9.05
CA PHE A 193 5.87 -13.54 -8.22
C PHE A 193 4.51 -14.11 -7.77
N HIS A 194 3.42 -13.75 -8.44
CA HIS A 194 2.06 -14.13 -8.08
C HIS A 194 1.86 -15.64 -7.85
N ARG A 195 2.58 -16.49 -8.61
CA ARG A 195 2.50 -17.96 -8.47
C ARG A 195 3.05 -18.44 -7.13
N ILE A 196 4.17 -17.85 -6.68
CA ILE A 196 4.74 -18.17 -5.37
C ILE A 196 3.78 -17.76 -4.26
N VAL A 197 3.18 -16.58 -4.37
CA VAL A 197 2.17 -16.09 -3.41
C VAL A 197 0.97 -17.02 -3.40
N ALA A 198 0.46 -17.41 -4.58
CA ALA A 198 -0.70 -18.28 -4.70
C ALA A 198 -0.45 -19.67 -4.10
N GLU A 199 0.71 -20.26 -4.34
CA GLU A 199 1.10 -21.57 -3.80
C GLU A 199 1.19 -21.56 -2.26
N HIS A 200 1.79 -20.53 -1.66
CA HIS A 200 1.96 -20.44 -0.21
C HIS A 200 0.70 -20.08 0.56
N LEU A 201 -0.28 -19.45 -0.10
CA LEU A 201 -1.50 -18.96 0.52
C LEU A 201 -2.76 -19.67 0.00
N ASP A 202 -2.61 -20.76 -0.74
CA ASP A 202 -3.71 -21.54 -1.34
C ASP A 202 -4.71 -20.65 -2.10
N ILE A 203 -4.19 -19.64 -2.84
CA ILE A 203 -5.03 -18.76 -3.65
C ILE A 203 -5.55 -19.54 -4.85
N PRO A 204 -6.88 -19.60 -5.04
CA PRO A 204 -7.45 -20.40 -6.13
C PRO A 204 -7.14 -19.79 -7.51
N ALA A 205 -7.07 -20.67 -8.53
CA ALA A 205 -6.65 -20.27 -9.89
C ALA A 205 -7.57 -19.26 -10.58
N ASN A 206 -8.83 -19.11 -10.12
CA ASN A 206 -9.75 -18.10 -10.61
C ASN A 206 -9.51 -16.70 -10.01
N GLU A 207 -8.53 -16.53 -9.12
CA GLU A 207 -8.17 -15.24 -8.56
C GLU A 207 -6.87 -14.71 -9.17
N GLN A 208 -6.81 -13.39 -9.33
CA GLN A 208 -5.64 -12.65 -9.79
C GLN A 208 -5.09 -11.79 -8.66
N LEU A 209 -3.78 -11.85 -8.45
CA LEU A 209 -3.11 -11.00 -7.46
C LEU A 209 -3.12 -9.54 -7.92
N VAL A 210 -3.67 -8.66 -7.07
CA VAL A 210 -3.64 -7.20 -7.27
C VAL A 210 -2.35 -6.61 -6.72
N CYS A 211 -2.07 -6.84 -5.44
CA CYS A 211 -0.85 -6.38 -4.77
C CYS A 211 -0.69 -7.04 -3.41
N GLY A 212 0.44 -6.78 -2.75
CA GLY A 212 0.61 -7.03 -1.34
C GLY A 212 0.62 -5.74 -0.52
N MET A 213 0.63 -5.88 0.80
CA MET A 213 0.78 -4.77 1.74
C MET A 213 1.42 -5.26 3.03
N SER A 214 2.50 -4.63 3.44
CA SER A 214 3.08 -4.80 4.77
C SER A 214 2.25 -4.03 5.79
N LEU A 215 2.05 -4.61 6.99
CA LEU A 215 1.30 -4.00 8.09
C LEU A 215 2.02 -4.26 9.42
N GLY A 216 2.20 -3.22 10.22
CA GLY A 216 2.86 -3.30 11.54
C GLY A 216 3.05 -1.93 12.17
N HIS A 217 3.92 -1.86 13.18
CA HIS A 217 4.38 -0.61 13.77
C HIS A 217 5.64 -0.15 13.02
N ALA A 218 5.66 1.11 12.57
CA ALA A 218 6.85 1.69 11.97
C ALA A 218 8.02 1.66 12.96
N ASP A 219 9.23 1.34 12.47
CA ASP A 219 10.46 1.57 13.21
C ASP A 219 10.76 3.08 13.21
N PRO A 220 10.72 3.77 14.37
CA PRO A 220 10.93 5.21 14.44
C PRO A 220 12.37 5.63 14.16
N ASP A 221 13.32 4.70 14.32
CA ASP A 221 14.75 4.96 14.14
C ASP A 221 15.20 4.74 12.70
N ALA A 222 14.41 4.05 11.89
CA ALA A 222 14.73 3.76 10.50
C ALA A 222 14.69 5.02 9.64
N ILE A 223 15.83 5.34 9.00
CA ILE A 223 15.98 6.56 8.21
C ILE A 223 15.05 6.59 6.99
N GLU A 224 14.79 5.46 6.35
CA GLU A 224 13.89 5.34 5.20
C GLU A 224 12.44 5.71 5.51
N ASN A 225 12.03 5.60 6.79
CA ASN A 225 10.70 5.99 7.23
C ASN A 225 10.52 7.52 7.35
N ARG A 226 11.63 8.28 7.29
CA ARG A 226 11.60 9.74 7.25
C ARG A 226 11.31 10.31 5.86
N LEU A 227 11.14 9.45 4.85
CA LEU A 227 10.81 9.89 3.49
C LEU A 227 9.44 10.55 3.44
N VAL A 228 9.42 11.85 3.19
CA VAL A 228 8.20 12.63 2.94
C VAL A 228 8.07 12.86 1.45
N THR A 229 6.98 12.37 0.86
CA THR A 229 6.70 12.55 -0.57
C THR A 229 5.76 13.72 -0.82
N GLU A 230 6.10 14.54 -1.81
CA GLU A 230 5.28 15.66 -2.23
C GLU A 230 3.95 15.21 -2.86
N ARG A 231 3.00 16.12 -2.93
CA ARG A 231 1.75 15.97 -3.66
C ARG A 231 1.56 17.16 -4.59
N ALA A 232 0.95 16.90 -5.73
CA ALA A 232 0.46 17.96 -6.59
C ALA A 232 -0.54 18.83 -5.85
N SER A 233 -0.53 20.13 -6.10
CA SER A 233 -1.54 21.05 -5.55
C SER A 233 -2.92 20.75 -6.14
N VAL A 234 -3.98 21.10 -5.42
CA VAL A 234 -5.36 20.92 -5.93
C VAL A 234 -5.55 21.58 -7.29
N ALA A 235 -4.95 22.75 -7.50
CA ALA A 235 -5.03 23.46 -8.76
C ALA A 235 -4.40 22.73 -9.95
N GLU A 236 -3.42 21.85 -9.70
CA GLU A 236 -2.77 21.08 -10.78
C GLU A 236 -3.63 19.93 -11.31
N PHE A 237 -4.52 19.36 -10.50
CA PHE A 237 -5.35 18.21 -10.89
C PHE A 237 -6.86 18.48 -10.90
N THR A 238 -7.30 19.73 -10.59
CA THR A 238 -8.73 20.07 -10.50
C THR A 238 -9.07 21.24 -11.38
N ARG A 239 -10.23 21.17 -12.05
CA ARG A 239 -10.84 22.28 -12.75
C ARG A 239 -12.24 22.48 -12.19
N PHE A 240 -12.58 23.73 -11.83
CA PHE A 240 -13.91 24.11 -11.38
C PHE A 240 -14.69 24.71 -12.54
N PHE A 241 -15.91 24.25 -12.72
CA PHE A 241 -16.86 24.80 -13.70
C PHE A 241 -18.06 25.31 -12.89
N ALA A 242 -18.47 26.58 -13.09
CA ALA A 242 -19.58 27.24 -12.43
C ALA A 242 -20.65 27.67 -13.44
#